data_7db36db3268304bd73c2daca126bc0a8
#
_entry.id   7db36db3268304bd73c2daca126bc0a8
#
_cell.length_a   1.000
_cell.length_b   1.000
_cell.length_c   1.000
_cell.angle_alpha   90.00
_cell.angle_beta   90.00
_cell.angle_gamma   90.00
#
_symmetry.space_group_name_H-M   'P 1'
#
loop_
_entity.id
_entity.type
_entity.pdbx_description
1 polymer ?
#
loop_
_entity_poly.entity_id
_entity_poly.type
_entity_poly.pdbx_seq_one_letter_code
_entity_poly.pdbx_strand_id
1 'polypeptide(L)'
;QDFVARTGVDSLAISIGTSHGAFKFKPGQKPEIRLDILKEIEKRIPGFAIVLHRSSSVPQDAVEAINKFGGKLADSIGIPENQLRDASKSAVCKINIDSDGRLVMTAKIREVLANKPGEFDPRKYLGPARDALKAMYKAKNENVLGSAGHAPEIMALTK
;
A
#
# COMPACT_ATOMS: atom_id res chain seq x y z
N GLN A 1 -16.31 19.29 3.37
CA GLN A 1 -16.24 20.68 2.93
C GLN A 1 -16.12 21.63 4.13
N ASP A 2 -17.08 21.64 5.05
CA ASP A 2 -17.08 22.50 6.25
C ASP A 2 -15.79 22.37 7.08
N PHE A 3 -15.34 21.14 7.35
CA PHE A 3 -14.10 20.90 8.09
C PHE A 3 -12.87 21.57 7.41
N VAL A 4 -12.71 21.39 6.10
CA VAL A 4 -11.59 21.99 5.33
C VAL A 4 -11.67 23.50 5.36
N ALA A 5 -12.86 24.08 5.17
CA ALA A 5 -13.07 25.52 5.18
C ALA A 5 -12.77 26.15 6.57
N ARG A 6 -13.10 25.44 7.65
CA ARG A 6 -12.91 25.96 9.03
C ARG A 6 -11.50 25.77 9.56
N THR A 7 -10.80 24.73 9.13
CA THR A 7 -9.46 24.38 9.64
C THR A 7 -8.31 24.87 8.76
N GLY A 8 -8.56 25.10 7.48
CA GLY A 8 -7.53 25.51 6.52
C GLY A 8 -6.45 24.45 6.28
N VAL A 9 -6.77 23.16 6.47
CA VAL A 9 -5.80 22.08 6.23
C VAL A 9 -5.48 21.93 4.74
N ASP A 10 -4.23 21.59 4.41
CA ASP A 10 -3.74 21.44 3.04
C ASP A 10 -4.13 20.10 2.41
N SER A 11 -4.37 19.08 3.22
CA SER A 11 -4.78 17.74 2.78
C SER A 11 -5.61 17.04 3.85
N LEU A 12 -6.39 16.05 3.44
CA LEU A 12 -7.25 15.31 4.38
C LEU A 12 -7.20 13.81 4.10
N ALA A 13 -6.91 13.03 5.13
CA ALA A 13 -7.09 11.59 5.09
C ALA A 13 -8.56 11.24 5.33
N ILE A 14 -9.18 10.59 4.36
CA ILE A 14 -10.59 10.19 4.41
C ILE A 14 -10.75 8.70 4.68
N SER A 15 -11.88 8.32 5.30
CA SER A 15 -12.24 6.93 5.56
C SER A 15 -13.36 6.52 4.60
N ILE A 16 -13.00 5.79 3.55
CA ILE A 16 -13.90 5.34 2.49
C ILE A 16 -13.87 3.82 2.30
N GLY A 17 -13.98 3.06 3.39
CA GLY A 17 -14.01 1.60 3.36
C GLY A 17 -12.68 0.92 3.69
N THR A 18 -11.67 1.67 4.13
CA THR A 18 -10.40 1.11 4.58
C THR A 18 -10.37 0.86 6.09
N SER A 19 -9.69 -0.21 6.55
CA SER A 19 -9.52 -0.55 7.97
C SER A 19 -8.07 -0.78 8.37
N HIS A 20 -7.76 -0.78 9.68
CA HIS A 20 -6.39 -0.94 10.19
C HIS A 20 -5.89 -2.39 10.17
N GLY A 21 -4.56 -2.56 9.97
CA GLY A 21 -3.82 -3.80 10.17
C GLY A 21 -3.88 -4.78 9.00
N ALA A 22 -3.19 -5.91 9.12
CA ALA A 22 -3.18 -6.98 8.13
C ALA A 22 -4.49 -7.81 8.14
N PHE A 23 -5.19 -7.84 9.27
CA PHE A 23 -6.47 -8.54 9.45
C PHE A 23 -7.66 -7.64 9.13
N LYS A 24 -7.70 -7.10 7.90
CA LYS A 24 -8.64 -6.05 7.54
C LYS A 24 -10.05 -6.55 7.28
N PHE A 25 -10.18 -7.74 6.71
CA PHE A 25 -11.45 -8.31 6.31
C PHE A 25 -11.51 -9.79 6.67
N LYS A 26 -12.70 -10.27 7.03
CA LYS A 26 -12.92 -11.71 7.28
C LYS A 26 -12.95 -12.47 5.95
N PRO A 27 -12.60 -13.77 5.94
CA PRO A 27 -12.78 -14.61 4.77
C PRO A 27 -14.22 -14.48 4.22
N GLY A 28 -14.33 -14.29 2.89
CA GLY A 28 -15.61 -14.06 2.22
C GLY A 28 -16.09 -12.61 2.14
N GLN A 29 -15.49 -11.67 2.87
CA GLN A 29 -15.75 -10.24 2.68
C GLN A 29 -14.95 -9.74 1.47
N LYS A 30 -15.58 -8.95 0.59
CA LYS A 30 -14.90 -8.24 -0.49
C LYS A 30 -14.55 -6.83 0.01
N PRO A 31 -13.26 -6.52 0.17
CA PRO A 31 -12.87 -5.15 0.47
C PRO A 31 -13.23 -4.26 -0.71
N GLU A 32 -13.95 -3.18 -0.43
CA GLU A 32 -14.37 -2.24 -1.45
C GLU A 32 -14.12 -0.81 -0.98
N ILE A 33 -13.42 -0.04 -1.81
CA ILE A 33 -13.28 1.40 -1.62
C ILE A 33 -14.54 2.08 -2.17
N ARG A 34 -15.13 2.95 -1.36
CA ARG A 34 -16.28 3.77 -1.75
C ARG A 34 -15.82 4.92 -2.67
N LEU A 35 -15.53 4.57 -3.93
CA LEU A 35 -15.13 5.53 -4.97
C LEU A 35 -16.23 6.55 -5.27
N ASP A 36 -17.48 6.22 -5.03
CA ASP A 36 -18.63 7.13 -5.11
C ASP A 36 -18.49 8.30 -4.11
N ILE A 37 -18.07 8.02 -2.87
CA ILE A 37 -17.79 9.06 -1.86
C ILE A 37 -16.59 9.91 -2.29
N LEU A 38 -15.54 9.29 -2.82
CA LEU A 38 -14.37 10.04 -3.31
C LEU A 38 -14.76 11.03 -4.40
N LYS A 39 -15.55 10.61 -5.38
CA LYS A 39 -16.04 11.45 -6.46
C LYS A 39 -16.92 12.60 -5.95
N GLU A 40 -17.76 12.35 -4.95
CA GLU A 40 -18.58 13.40 -4.34
C GLU A 40 -17.74 14.43 -3.60
N ILE A 41 -16.66 13.99 -2.89
CA ILE A 41 -15.71 14.89 -2.25
C ILE A 41 -15.00 15.76 -3.30
N GLU A 42 -14.52 15.15 -4.38
CA GLU A 42 -13.84 15.84 -5.48
C GLU A 42 -14.73 16.91 -6.13
N LYS A 43 -16.01 16.61 -6.29
CA LYS A 43 -17.00 17.55 -6.77
C LYS A 43 -17.21 18.75 -5.84
N ARG A 44 -17.22 18.52 -4.50
CA ARG A 44 -17.48 19.57 -3.50
C ARG A 44 -16.26 20.44 -3.19
N ILE A 45 -15.07 19.89 -3.30
CA ILE A 45 -13.80 20.58 -3.04
C ILE A 45 -12.80 20.23 -4.15
N PRO A 46 -13.01 20.74 -5.37
CA PRO A 46 -12.19 20.40 -6.52
C PRO A 46 -10.73 20.80 -6.30
N GLY A 47 -9.78 19.95 -6.72
CA GLY A 47 -8.35 20.19 -6.58
C GLY A 47 -7.80 20.02 -5.15
N PHE A 48 -8.61 19.64 -4.17
CA PHE A 48 -8.16 19.42 -2.81
C PHE A 48 -7.47 18.06 -2.65
N ALA A 49 -6.30 18.04 -1.98
CA ALA A 49 -5.47 16.87 -1.84
C ALA A 49 -6.06 15.83 -0.87
N ILE A 50 -6.38 14.65 -1.36
CA ILE A 50 -6.93 13.55 -0.57
C ILE A 50 -5.86 12.48 -0.33
N VAL A 51 -5.80 11.97 0.91
CA VAL A 51 -4.93 10.89 1.33
C VAL A 51 -5.75 9.64 1.62
N LEU A 52 -5.39 8.52 1.01
CA LEU A 52 -5.89 7.21 1.42
C LEU A 52 -4.99 6.64 2.51
N HIS A 53 -5.56 6.52 3.70
CA HIS A 53 -4.92 5.85 4.82
C HIS A 53 -5.35 4.38 4.88
N ARG A 54 -4.49 3.48 5.47
CA ARG A 54 -4.83 2.07 5.69
C ARG A 54 -5.10 1.27 4.41
N SER A 55 -4.36 1.54 3.35
CA SER A 55 -4.64 1.04 2.00
C SER A 55 -3.68 -0.06 1.54
N SER A 56 -3.10 -0.84 2.47
CA SER A 56 -2.28 -2.00 2.12
C SER A 56 -3.10 -3.05 1.37
N SER A 57 -2.52 -3.64 0.34
CA SER A 57 -3.17 -4.67 -0.49
C SER A 57 -3.03 -6.08 0.06
N VAL A 58 -2.10 -6.29 1.01
CA VAL A 58 -1.79 -7.60 1.61
C VAL A 58 -1.45 -8.62 0.52
N PRO A 59 -0.22 -8.55 -0.08
CA PRO A 59 0.19 -9.48 -1.13
C PRO A 59 0.05 -10.93 -0.70
N GLN A 60 -0.78 -11.70 -1.39
CA GLN A 60 -1.11 -13.09 -0.99
C GLN A 60 0.07 -14.03 -1.14
N ASP A 61 0.91 -13.82 -2.13
CA ASP A 61 2.20 -14.54 -2.30
C ASP A 61 3.13 -14.38 -1.11
N ALA A 62 3.16 -13.20 -0.50
CA ALA A 62 3.95 -12.97 0.73
C ALA A 62 3.32 -13.66 1.95
N VAL A 63 1.99 -13.68 2.07
CA VAL A 63 1.27 -14.41 3.13
C VAL A 63 1.54 -15.92 3.02
N GLU A 64 1.40 -16.47 1.82
CA GLU A 64 1.69 -17.88 1.52
C GLU A 64 3.15 -18.24 1.82
N ALA A 65 4.10 -17.41 1.40
CA ALA A 65 5.52 -17.63 1.66
C ALA A 65 5.82 -17.59 3.17
N ILE A 66 5.25 -16.65 3.92
CA ILE A 66 5.39 -16.61 5.38
C ILE A 66 4.93 -17.93 6.02
N ASN A 67 3.76 -18.42 5.63
CA ASN A 67 3.20 -19.65 6.18
C ASN A 67 3.99 -20.89 5.74
N LYS A 68 4.41 -20.95 4.48
CA LYS A 68 5.26 -22.02 3.93
C LYS A 68 6.58 -22.16 4.70
N PHE A 69 7.18 -21.05 5.09
CA PHE A 69 8.47 -21.01 5.75
C PHE A 69 8.36 -20.82 7.28
N GLY A 70 7.40 -21.51 7.90
CA GLY A 70 7.28 -21.65 9.34
C GLY A 70 6.54 -20.52 10.06
N GLY A 71 5.85 -19.66 9.32
CA GLY A 71 4.90 -18.70 9.89
C GLY A 71 3.55 -19.31 10.18
N LYS A 72 2.72 -18.57 10.92
CA LYS A 72 1.31 -18.88 11.21
C LYS A 72 0.48 -17.61 11.08
N LEU A 73 0.53 -17.01 9.91
CA LEU A 73 -0.27 -15.83 9.64
C LEU A 73 -1.69 -16.27 9.26
N ALA A 74 -2.68 -15.71 9.93
CA ALA A 74 -4.08 -16.00 9.59
C ALA A 74 -4.43 -15.38 8.22
N ASP A 75 -5.46 -15.91 7.59
CA ASP A 75 -5.99 -15.37 6.34
C ASP A 75 -6.30 -13.89 6.49
N SER A 76 -5.67 -13.10 5.66
CA SER A 76 -5.81 -11.65 5.67
C SER A 76 -5.94 -11.14 4.24
N ILE A 77 -6.87 -10.23 4.03
CA ILE A 77 -7.18 -9.65 2.73
C ILE A 77 -7.04 -8.13 2.86
N GLY A 78 -6.36 -7.52 1.91
CA GLY A 78 -6.22 -6.07 1.81
C GLY A 78 -7.09 -5.48 0.70
N ILE A 79 -6.86 -4.22 0.40
CA ILE A 79 -7.56 -3.52 -0.69
C ILE A 79 -6.98 -3.96 -2.04
N PRO A 80 -7.81 -4.38 -3.01
CA PRO A 80 -7.34 -4.74 -4.35
C PRO A 80 -6.62 -3.56 -5.03
N GLU A 81 -5.49 -3.84 -5.67
CA GLU A 81 -4.65 -2.81 -6.30
C GLU A 81 -5.36 -2.04 -7.43
N ASN A 82 -6.25 -2.70 -8.17
CA ASN A 82 -7.06 -2.03 -9.19
C ASN A 82 -7.96 -0.93 -8.59
N GLN A 83 -8.53 -1.15 -7.40
CA GLN A 83 -9.32 -0.11 -6.73
C GLN A 83 -8.42 1.04 -6.23
N LEU A 84 -7.22 0.74 -5.75
CA LEU A 84 -6.23 1.77 -5.40
C LEU A 84 -5.80 2.57 -6.64
N ARG A 85 -5.63 1.89 -7.77
CA ARG A 85 -5.33 2.55 -9.06
C ARG A 85 -6.46 3.47 -9.49
N ASP A 86 -7.70 3.06 -9.36
CA ASP A 86 -8.84 3.90 -9.72
C ASP A 86 -8.95 5.12 -8.79
N ALA A 87 -8.68 4.95 -7.51
CA ALA A 87 -8.61 6.08 -6.58
C ALA A 87 -7.46 7.05 -6.91
N SER A 88 -6.29 6.54 -7.34
CA SER A 88 -5.14 7.39 -7.71
C SER A 88 -5.34 8.20 -9.00
N LYS A 89 -6.33 7.85 -9.82
CA LYS A 89 -6.73 8.62 -11.00
C LYS A 89 -7.70 9.77 -10.66
N SER A 90 -8.14 9.86 -9.41
CA SER A 90 -9.04 10.89 -8.89
C SER A 90 -8.27 11.84 -7.97
N ALA A 91 -8.90 12.45 -6.99
CA ALA A 91 -8.29 13.40 -6.05
C ALA A 91 -7.26 12.82 -5.07
N VAL A 92 -7.03 11.50 -5.09
CA VAL A 92 -6.06 10.86 -4.20
C VAL A 92 -4.63 11.15 -4.65
N CYS A 93 -3.90 11.93 -3.87
CA CYS A 93 -2.51 12.30 -4.12
C CYS A 93 -1.50 11.51 -3.28
N LYS A 94 -1.94 10.77 -2.27
CA LYS A 94 -1.10 9.95 -1.38
C LYS A 94 -1.82 8.69 -0.93
N ILE A 95 -1.13 7.55 -0.96
CA ILE A 95 -1.63 6.26 -0.46
C ILE A 95 -0.64 5.73 0.57
N ASN A 96 -1.10 5.50 1.81
CA ASN A 96 -0.28 4.95 2.88
C ASN A 96 -0.32 3.42 2.86
N ILE A 97 0.85 2.81 2.64
CA ILE A 97 1.06 1.37 2.57
C ILE A 97 2.18 0.99 3.55
N ASP A 98 1.88 0.16 4.55
CA ASP A 98 2.85 -0.32 5.55
C ASP A 98 2.88 -1.85 5.59
N SER A 99 1.72 -2.51 5.77
CA SER A 99 1.64 -3.96 5.95
C SER A 99 2.25 -4.73 4.78
N ASP A 100 2.13 -4.24 3.55
CA ASP A 100 2.69 -4.90 2.36
C ASP A 100 4.22 -5.00 2.46
N GLY A 101 4.88 -3.92 2.87
CA GLY A 101 6.33 -3.91 3.06
C GLY A 101 6.79 -4.87 4.14
N ARG A 102 6.09 -4.91 5.27
CA ARG A 102 6.36 -5.84 6.37
C ARG A 102 6.20 -7.30 5.95
N LEU A 103 5.14 -7.61 5.21
CA LEU A 103 4.87 -8.96 4.70
C LEU A 103 5.97 -9.41 3.74
N VAL A 104 6.31 -8.59 2.75
CA VAL A 104 7.33 -8.91 1.75
C VAL A 104 8.70 -9.11 2.39
N MET A 105 9.12 -8.24 3.30
CA MET A 105 10.38 -8.39 4.03
C MET A 105 10.38 -9.66 4.87
N THR A 106 9.33 -9.90 5.66
CA THR A 106 9.23 -11.08 6.52
C THR A 106 9.23 -12.37 5.73
N ALA A 107 8.49 -12.42 4.61
CA ALA A 107 8.44 -13.56 3.69
C ALA A 107 9.85 -13.92 3.20
N LYS A 108 10.59 -12.93 2.69
CA LYS A 108 11.92 -13.16 2.14
C LYS A 108 12.95 -13.55 3.20
N ILE A 109 12.90 -12.95 4.39
CA ILE A 109 13.78 -13.35 5.51
C ILE A 109 13.51 -14.80 5.90
N ARG A 110 12.25 -15.20 6.09
CA ARG A 110 11.86 -16.56 6.40
C ARG A 110 12.31 -17.56 5.34
N GLU A 111 12.11 -17.23 4.06
CA GLU A 111 12.54 -18.05 2.93
C GLU A 111 14.06 -18.29 2.96
N VAL A 112 14.85 -17.25 3.16
CA VAL A 112 16.32 -17.39 3.21
C VAL A 112 16.75 -18.25 4.37
N LEU A 113 16.25 -18.02 5.59
CA LEU A 113 16.62 -18.76 6.78
C LEU A 113 16.16 -20.23 6.74
N ALA A 114 15.01 -20.51 6.14
CA ALA A 114 14.53 -21.87 5.95
C ALA A 114 15.38 -22.65 4.93
N ASN A 115 15.77 -22.01 3.83
CA ASN A 115 16.57 -22.64 2.77
C ASN A 115 18.08 -22.70 3.12
N LYS A 116 18.53 -21.85 4.04
CA LYS A 116 19.92 -21.76 4.51
C LYS A 116 19.95 -21.71 6.04
N PRO A 117 19.65 -22.81 6.73
CA PRO A 117 19.49 -22.82 8.20
C PRO A 117 20.78 -22.49 8.98
N GLY A 118 21.95 -22.62 8.34
CA GLY A 118 23.23 -22.22 8.94
C GLY A 118 23.59 -20.73 8.73
N GLU A 119 22.74 -19.96 8.07
CA GLU A 119 23.03 -18.55 7.81
C GLU A 119 22.80 -17.69 9.04
N PHE A 120 23.82 -16.96 9.47
CA PHE A 120 23.77 -16.08 10.64
C PHE A 120 24.14 -14.63 10.34
N ASP A 121 24.67 -14.32 9.12
CA ASP A 121 25.02 -12.96 8.77
C ASP A 121 23.78 -12.18 8.30
N PRO A 122 23.37 -11.11 9.03
CA PRO A 122 22.20 -10.32 8.67
C PRO A 122 22.21 -9.80 7.22
N ARG A 123 23.37 -9.49 6.67
CA ARG A 123 23.50 -9.01 5.29
C ARG A 123 22.99 -10.03 4.27
N LYS A 124 23.06 -11.32 4.60
CA LYS A 124 22.66 -12.43 3.71
C LYS A 124 21.16 -12.67 3.65
N TYR A 125 20.40 -12.26 4.68
CA TYR A 125 18.94 -12.35 4.67
C TYR A 125 18.24 -11.00 4.58
N LEU A 126 18.84 -9.92 5.10
CA LEU A 126 18.28 -8.56 4.93
C LEU A 126 18.54 -7.98 3.53
N GLY A 127 19.65 -8.33 2.89
CA GLY A 127 19.93 -7.93 1.50
C GLY A 127 18.83 -8.37 0.54
N PRO A 128 18.53 -9.67 0.42
CA PRO A 128 17.41 -10.16 -0.38
C PRO A 128 16.05 -9.59 0.04
N ALA A 129 15.82 -9.35 1.34
CA ALA A 129 14.59 -8.74 1.84
C ALA A 129 14.43 -7.29 1.36
N ARG A 130 15.51 -6.50 1.40
CA ARG A 130 15.55 -5.13 0.85
C ARG A 130 15.27 -5.14 -0.64
N ASP A 131 15.84 -6.07 -1.39
CA ASP A 131 15.67 -6.14 -2.83
C ASP A 131 14.24 -6.53 -3.21
N ALA A 132 13.60 -7.42 -2.44
CA ALA A 132 12.19 -7.74 -2.58
C ALA A 132 11.30 -6.53 -2.26
N LEU A 133 11.61 -5.77 -1.20
CA LEU A 133 10.89 -4.55 -0.85
C LEU A 133 11.02 -3.47 -1.94
N LYS A 134 12.22 -3.30 -2.51
CA LYS A 134 12.47 -2.41 -3.65
C LYS A 134 11.61 -2.79 -4.87
N ALA A 135 11.53 -4.09 -5.19
CA ALA A 135 10.71 -4.59 -6.29
C ALA A 135 9.22 -4.31 -6.05
N MET A 136 8.74 -4.52 -4.83
CA MET A 136 7.35 -4.21 -4.44
C MET A 136 7.04 -2.72 -4.60
N TYR A 137 7.90 -1.81 -4.11
CA TYR A 137 7.68 -0.37 -4.30
C TYR A 137 7.71 0.06 -5.76
N LYS A 138 8.59 -0.54 -6.57
CA LYS A 138 8.62 -0.30 -8.01
C LYS A 138 7.28 -0.67 -8.64
N ALA A 139 6.76 -1.87 -8.35
CA ALA A 139 5.45 -2.31 -8.83
C ALA A 139 4.31 -1.40 -8.37
N LYS A 140 4.34 -0.89 -7.11
CA LYS A 140 3.34 0.08 -6.63
C LYS A 140 3.39 1.40 -7.39
N ASN A 141 4.58 1.91 -7.71
CA ASN A 141 4.73 3.13 -8.51
C ASN A 141 4.19 2.95 -9.93
N GLU A 142 4.40 1.78 -10.53
CA GLU A 142 3.91 1.45 -11.87
C GLU A 142 2.40 1.19 -11.88
N ASN A 143 1.93 0.27 -11.05
CA ASN A 143 0.58 -0.32 -11.16
C ASN A 143 -0.47 0.43 -10.33
N VAL A 144 -0.08 1.04 -9.20
CA VAL A 144 -1.02 1.72 -8.29
C VAL A 144 -0.98 3.22 -8.47
N LEU A 145 0.19 3.85 -8.33
CA LEU A 145 0.31 5.29 -8.42
C LEU A 145 0.35 5.79 -9.87
N GLY A 146 0.94 5.02 -10.78
CA GLY A 146 1.18 5.45 -12.17
C GLY A 146 2.19 6.59 -12.27
N SER A 147 3.09 6.70 -11.28
CA SER A 147 4.12 7.75 -11.20
C SER A 147 5.44 7.35 -11.87
N ALA A 148 5.56 6.10 -12.30
CA ALA A 148 6.77 5.63 -12.99
C ALA A 148 6.99 6.39 -14.30
N GLY A 149 8.24 6.84 -14.52
CA GLY A 149 8.62 7.61 -15.71
C GLY A 149 8.38 9.11 -15.63
N HIS A 150 7.67 9.61 -14.62
CA HIS A 150 7.31 11.04 -14.48
C HIS A 150 8.30 11.88 -13.66
N ALA A 151 9.43 11.32 -13.22
CA ALA A 151 10.45 12.06 -12.46
C ALA A 151 10.97 13.33 -13.17
N PRO A 152 11.21 13.34 -14.50
CA PRO A 152 11.65 14.57 -15.19
C PRO A 152 10.62 15.71 -15.13
N GLU A 153 9.33 15.40 -15.19
CA GLU A 153 8.24 16.37 -15.09
C GLU A 153 8.20 17.01 -13.69
N ILE A 154 8.32 16.20 -12.63
CA ILE A 154 8.36 16.67 -11.25
C ILE A 154 9.58 17.56 -11.01
N MET A 155 10.75 17.15 -11.50
CA MET A 155 11.99 17.96 -11.38
C MET A 155 11.91 19.29 -12.13
N ALA A 156 11.11 19.38 -13.18
CA ALA A 156 10.89 20.64 -13.90
C ALA A 156 10.04 21.63 -13.10
N LEU A 157 9.13 21.14 -12.23
CA LEU A 157 8.29 21.98 -11.37
C LEU A 157 9.02 22.56 -10.15
N THR A 158 10.19 22.04 -9.81
CA THR A 158 10.99 22.46 -8.63
C THR A 158 12.12 23.43 -8.97
N LYS A 159 12.20 23.86 -10.21
CA LYS A 159 13.11 24.92 -10.69
C LYS A 159 12.38 26.25 -10.77
#